data_50185811ab1bdb0ab6179e71d02079ed
#
_entry.id   50185811ab1bdb0ab6179e71d02079ed
#
_cell.length_a   1.000
_cell.length_b   1.000
_cell.length_c   1.000
_cell.angle_alpha   90.00
_cell.angle_beta   90.00
_cell.angle_gamma   90.00
#
_symmetry.space_group_name_H-M   'P 1'
#
loop_
_entity.id
_entity.type
_entity.pdbx_description
1 polymer ?
#
loop_
_entity_poly.entity_id
_entity_poly.type
_entity_poly.pdbx_seq_one_letter_code
_entity_poly.pdbx_strand_id
1 'polypeptide(L)'
;SVAKIYHTPPPALKQDKLAFMAATADAQLLNYVAWPQATLHGGRGGKVIGFMMPKVSGKEPIHMIYSPAHRRQRYPHCAWDFLLYVARNIASSFATIHEHGHVVGDVNQNSFMVGRDSKVVLIDSDSFQINANGTLHLCEVGVSHFTPPELQTLPSFVGFERTENHDNFGLALLIFHVLFGGRHPYS
;
A
#
# COMPACT_ATOMS: atom_id res chain seq x y z
N SER A 1 13.87 6.96 9.85
CA SER A 1 12.79 6.02 10.15
C SER A 1 11.71 6.70 10.99
N VAL A 2 10.52 6.14 11.01
CA VAL A 2 9.38 6.51 11.89
C VAL A 2 8.83 5.26 12.55
N ALA A 3 8.17 5.45 13.70
CA ALA A 3 7.49 4.38 14.43
C ALA A 3 5.96 4.50 14.23
N LYS A 4 5.30 3.40 13.90
CA LYS A 4 3.84 3.24 14.01
C LYS A 4 3.57 2.47 15.29
N ILE A 5 2.89 3.10 16.25
CA ILE A 5 2.56 2.50 17.55
C ILE A 5 1.04 2.30 17.60
N TYR A 6 0.62 1.10 17.96
CA TYR A 6 -0.80 0.77 18.14
C TYR A 6 -1.28 1.27 19.50
N HIS A 7 -2.50 1.75 19.58
CA HIS A 7 -3.13 2.16 20.85
C HIS A 7 -3.24 1.00 21.83
N THR A 8 -3.49 -0.20 21.32
CA THR A 8 -3.47 -1.46 22.09
C THR A 8 -2.57 -2.46 21.37
N PRO A 9 -1.83 -3.31 22.11
CA PRO A 9 -1.04 -4.36 21.46
C PRO A 9 -1.89 -5.19 20.50
N PRO A 10 -1.43 -5.42 19.25
CA PRO A 10 -2.20 -6.18 18.28
C PRO A 10 -2.32 -7.65 18.70
N PRO A 11 -3.30 -8.41 18.15
CA PRO A 11 -3.42 -9.85 18.37
C PRO A 11 -2.14 -10.61 17.99
N ALA A 12 -1.91 -11.80 18.57
CA ALA A 12 -0.71 -12.59 18.34
C ALA A 12 -0.44 -12.80 16.84
N LEU A 13 -1.47 -13.17 16.08
CA LEU A 13 -1.35 -13.37 14.63
C LEU A 13 -0.80 -12.13 13.91
N LYS A 14 -1.21 -10.93 14.30
CA LYS A 14 -0.67 -9.68 13.72
C LYS A 14 0.74 -9.38 14.22
N GLN A 15 1.10 -9.79 15.44
CA GLN A 15 2.47 -9.68 15.95
C GLN A 15 3.42 -10.57 15.12
N ASP A 16 3.02 -11.83 14.84
CA ASP A 16 3.78 -12.78 14.02
C ASP A 16 3.95 -12.25 12.59
N LYS A 17 2.89 -11.70 11.99
CA LYS A 17 2.94 -11.02 10.70
C LYS A 17 4.00 -9.92 10.67
N LEU A 18 3.97 -9.01 11.65
CA LEU A 18 4.91 -7.88 11.73
C LEU A 18 6.35 -8.35 11.95
N ALA A 19 6.55 -9.39 12.76
CA ALA A 19 7.87 -9.98 12.98
C ALA A 19 8.42 -10.59 11.68
N PHE A 20 7.59 -11.35 10.94
CA PHE A 20 7.95 -11.88 9.63
C PHE A 20 8.30 -10.76 8.64
N MET A 21 7.44 -9.76 8.51
CA MET A 21 7.70 -8.61 7.61
C MET A 21 9.02 -7.92 7.94
N ALA A 22 9.31 -7.69 9.22
CA ALA A 22 10.56 -7.06 9.63
C ALA A 22 11.79 -7.93 9.33
N ALA A 23 11.67 -9.25 9.43
CA ALA A 23 12.75 -10.19 9.15
C ALA A 23 13.02 -10.36 7.64
N THR A 24 12.03 -10.11 6.79
CA THR A 24 12.10 -10.31 5.34
C THR A 24 12.19 -9.01 4.55
N ALA A 25 12.40 -7.88 5.22
CA ALA A 25 12.60 -6.59 4.58
C ALA A 25 13.85 -6.63 3.67
N ASP A 26 13.66 -6.31 2.39
CA ASP A 26 14.75 -6.23 1.44
C ASP A 26 14.75 -4.92 0.64
N ALA A 27 15.78 -4.72 -0.16
CA ALA A 27 15.96 -3.48 -0.93
C ALA A 27 14.88 -3.29 -2.01
N GLN A 28 14.33 -4.36 -2.58
CA GLN A 28 13.31 -4.28 -3.63
C GLN A 28 11.99 -3.79 -3.04
N LEU A 29 11.53 -4.41 -1.94
CA LEU A 29 10.34 -3.96 -1.21
C LEU A 29 10.49 -2.54 -0.69
N LEU A 30 11.65 -2.19 -0.10
CA LEU A 30 11.91 -0.86 0.46
C LEU A 30 11.95 0.26 -0.59
N ASN A 31 12.18 -0.07 -1.87
CA ASN A 31 12.09 0.92 -2.94
C ASN A 31 10.66 1.39 -3.20
N TYR A 32 9.66 0.56 -2.93
CA TYR A 32 8.26 0.82 -3.27
C TYR A 32 7.33 0.89 -2.06
N VAL A 33 7.75 0.39 -0.90
CA VAL A 33 6.88 0.26 0.26
C VAL A 33 7.55 0.77 1.53
N ALA A 34 6.82 1.51 2.36
CA ALA A 34 7.22 1.79 3.73
C ALA A 34 7.06 0.50 4.57
N TRP A 35 7.93 -0.47 4.30
CA TRP A 35 7.89 -1.81 4.87
C TRP A 35 8.42 -1.82 6.30
N PRO A 36 7.83 -2.62 7.22
CA PRO A 36 8.37 -2.82 8.56
C PRO A 36 9.83 -3.30 8.51
N GLN A 37 10.69 -2.66 9.28
CA GLN A 37 12.13 -3.00 9.37
C GLN A 37 12.52 -3.54 10.75
N ALA A 38 11.71 -3.26 11.76
CA ALA A 38 11.90 -3.76 13.13
C ALA A 38 10.58 -3.68 13.89
N THR A 39 10.32 -4.64 14.76
CA THR A 39 9.20 -4.60 15.71
C THR A 39 9.58 -3.79 16.96
N LEU A 40 8.60 -3.10 17.53
CA LEU A 40 8.71 -2.38 18.79
C LEU A 40 7.97 -3.15 19.90
N HIS A 41 8.59 -3.27 21.06
CA HIS A 41 8.07 -4.05 22.18
C HIS A 41 7.78 -3.19 23.40
N GLY A 42 6.72 -3.52 24.13
CA GLY A 42 6.33 -2.87 25.39
C GLY A 42 7.20 -3.34 26.57
N GLY A 43 8.49 -2.99 26.55
CA GLY A 43 9.46 -3.45 27.53
C GLY A 43 10.25 -4.69 27.08
N ARG A 44 11.23 -5.12 27.91
CA ARG A 44 12.11 -6.24 27.57
C ARG A 44 11.33 -7.57 27.54
N GLY A 45 11.23 -8.18 26.38
CA GLY A 45 10.44 -9.43 26.18
C GLY A 45 8.93 -9.23 26.18
N GLY A 46 8.45 -7.98 26.12
CA GLY A 46 7.02 -7.66 26.05
C GLY A 46 6.38 -7.92 24.66
N LYS A 47 5.06 -7.79 24.62
CA LYS A 47 4.30 -7.90 23.36
C LYS A 47 4.73 -6.84 22.35
N VAL A 48 4.60 -7.14 21.07
CA VAL A 48 4.76 -6.14 20.01
C VAL A 48 3.69 -5.06 20.18
N ILE A 49 4.12 -3.80 20.24
CA ILE A 49 3.25 -2.62 20.36
C ILE A 49 3.26 -1.76 19.10
N GLY A 50 4.15 -2.08 18.15
CA GLY A 50 4.31 -1.30 16.93
C GLY A 50 5.49 -1.80 16.11
N PHE A 51 5.87 -1.00 15.12
CA PHE A 51 7.01 -1.29 14.26
C PHE A 51 7.68 0.00 13.75
N MET A 52 8.91 -0.15 13.31
CA MET A 52 9.65 0.90 12.62
C MET A 52 9.62 0.69 11.12
N MET A 53 9.52 1.78 10.36
CA MET A 53 9.51 1.78 8.89
C MET A 53 10.26 3.01 8.34
N PRO A 54 10.63 3.03 7.05
CA PRO A 54 11.20 4.23 6.43
C PRO A 54 10.23 5.42 6.53
N LYS A 55 10.79 6.59 6.86
CA LYS A 55 10.02 7.84 6.80
C LYS A 55 9.81 8.23 5.34
N VAL A 56 8.56 8.31 4.92
CA VAL A 56 8.19 8.86 3.61
C VAL A 56 8.10 10.38 3.75
N SER A 57 8.99 11.10 3.07
CA SER A 57 9.05 12.57 3.09
C SER A 57 9.20 13.14 1.68
N GLY A 58 8.74 14.37 1.46
CA GLY A 58 8.81 15.04 0.16
C GLY A 58 7.91 14.43 -0.91
N LYS A 59 6.90 13.67 -0.48
CA LYS A 59 5.91 13.04 -1.35
C LYS A 59 4.50 13.50 -0.97
N GLU A 60 3.61 13.55 -1.95
CA GLU A 60 2.20 13.91 -1.77
C GLU A 60 1.31 12.69 -2.02
N PRO A 61 0.14 12.60 -1.39
CA PRO A 61 -0.84 11.56 -1.71
C PRO A 61 -1.23 11.60 -3.21
N ILE A 62 -1.45 10.44 -3.80
CA ILE A 62 -1.68 10.30 -5.24
C ILE A 62 -2.87 11.13 -5.75
N HIS A 63 -3.90 11.34 -4.92
CA HIS A 63 -5.05 12.15 -5.29
C HIS A 63 -4.69 13.62 -5.56
N MET A 64 -3.59 14.13 -4.98
CA MET A 64 -3.04 15.46 -5.31
C MET A 64 -2.40 15.50 -6.69
N ILE A 65 -1.97 14.34 -7.19
CA ILE A 65 -1.31 14.21 -8.49
C ILE A 65 -2.35 14.13 -9.62
N TYR A 66 -3.36 13.25 -9.48
CA TYR A 66 -4.32 13.07 -10.54
C TYR A 66 -5.36 14.21 -10.63
N SER A 67 -5.59 14.97 -9.55
CA SER A 67 -6.42 16.16 -9.60
C SER A 67 -5.72 17.28 -10.42
N PRO A 68 -6.28 17.72 -11.56
CA PRO A 68 -5.63 18.74 -12.40
C PRO A 68 -5.41 20.07 -11.68
N ALA A 69 -6.31 20.45 -10.79
CA ALA A 69 -6.19 21.69 -10.01
C ALA A 69 -5.05 21.62 -9.00
N HIS A 70 -5.00 20.54 -8.18
CA HIS A 70 -3.94 20.35 -7.20
C HIS A 70 -2.58 20.13 -7.87
N ARG A 71 -2.52 19.35 -8.96
CA ARG A 71 -1.28 19.13 -9.71
C ARG A 71 -0.68 20.43 -10.22
N ARG A 72 -1.47 21.33 -10.77
CA ARG A 72 -0.98 22.65 -11.23
C ARG A 72 -0.34 23.48 -10.11
N GLN A 73 -0.84 23.36 -8.89
CA GLN A 73 -0.28 24.05 -7.72
C GLN A 73 0.98 23.40 -7.17
N ARG A 74 0.97 22.07 -7.04
CA ARG A 74 2.02 21.32 -6.34
C ARG A 74 3.13 20.83 -7.28
N TYR A 75 2.81 20.61 -8.55
CA TYR A 75 3.66 20.04 -9.58
C TYR A 75 3.58 20.84 -10.90
N PRO A 76 3.82 22.18 -10.88
CA PRO A 76 3.57 23.05 -12.04
C PRO A 76 4.40 22.69 -13.27
N HIS A 77 5.53 22.00 -13.09
CA HIS A 77 6.43 21.58 -14.18
C HIS A 77 6.24 20.13 -14.61
N CYS A 78 5.29 19.41 -14.02
CA CYS A 78 5.03 18.02 -14.36
C CYS A 78 4.04 17.93 -15.53
N ALA A 79 4.53 17.49 -16.68
CA ALA A 79 3.77 17.28 -17.91
C ALA A 79 3.14 15.86 -17.94
N TRP A 80 2.63 15.47 -19.10
CA TRP A 80 1.95 14.18 -19.27
C TRP A 80 2.86 12.97 -19.04
N ASP A 81 4.11 13.07 -19.45
CA ASP A 81 5.13 12.03 -19.23
C ASP A 81 5.32 11.72 -17.75
N PHE A 82 5.26 12.71 -16.87
CA PHE A 82 5.28 12.50 -15.42
C PHE A 82 4.17 11.55 -14.97
N LEU A 83 2.94 11.69 -15.50
CA LEU A 83 1.81 10.80 -15.16
C LEU A 83 2.04 9.37 -15.68
N LEU A 84 2.64 9.22 -16.85
CA LEU A 84 3.03 7.91 -17.38
C LEU A 84 4.07 7.22 -16.50
N TYR A 85 5.08 7.98 -16.03
CA TYR A 85 6.05 7.43 -15.08
C TYR A 85 5.44 7.08 -13.72
N VAL A 86 4.50 7.88 -13.21
CA VAL A 86 3.76 7.56 -11.99
C VAL A 86 2.97 6.26 -12.18
N ALA A 87 2.21 6.12 -13.27
CA ALA A 87 1.44 4.92 -13.59
C ALA A 87 2.35 3.68 -13.69
N ARG A 88 3.49 3.79 -14.38
CA ARG A 88 4.50 2.73 -14.45
C ARG A 88 5.03 2.35 -13.07
N ASN A 89 5.37 3.33 -12.23
CA ASN A 89 5.92 3.06 -10.90
C ASN A 89 4.90 2.44 -9.95
N ILE A 90 3.59 2.77 -10.09
CA ILE A 90 2.52 2.06 -9.40
C ILE A 90 2.50 0.60 -9.83
N ALA A 91 2.47 0.31 -11.14
CA ALA A 91 2.49 -1.06 -11.65
C ALA A 91 3.71 -1.85 -11.16
N SER A 92 4.90 -1.22 -11.18
CA SER A 92 6.14 -1.84 -10.68
C SER A 92 6.06 -2.15 -9.17
N SER A 93 5.39 -1.30 -8.37
CA SER A 93 5.22 -1.58 -6.94
C SER A 93 4.35 -2.81 -6.68
N PHE A 94 3.26 -2.99 -7.44
CA PHE A 94 2.43 -4.20 -7.34
C PHE A 94 3.19 -5.43 -7.80
N ALA A 95 3.88 -5.36 -8.95
CA ALA A 95 4.71 -6.47 -9.44
C ALA A 95 5.71 -6.92 -8.38
N THR A 96 6.44 -5.98 -7.75
CA THR A 96 7.39 -6.33 -6.68
C THR A 96 6.71 -6.99 -5.48
N ILE A 97 5.56 -6.50 -5.04
CA ILE A 97 4.81 -7.08 -3.90
C ILE A 97 4.34 -8.50 -4.24
N HIS A 98 3.80 -8.71 -5.45
CA HIS A 98 3.32 -10.01 -5.94
C HIS A 98 4.48 -11.01 -6.13
N GLU A 99 5.63 -10.58 -6.66
CA GLU A 99 6.84 -11.42 -6.78
C GLU A 99 7.33 -11.94 -5.42
N HIS A 100 7.06 -11.22 -4.33
CA HIS A 100 7.32 -11.67 -2.96
C HIS A 100 6.20 -12.56 -2.38
N GLY A 101 5.18 -12.90 -3.18
CA GLY A 101 4.05 -13.73 -2.77
C GLY A 101 3.06 -13.01 -1.84
N HIS A 102 3.04 -11.68 -1.87
CA HIS A 102 2.14 -10.86 -1.04
C HIS A 102 1.08 -10.17 -1.90
N VAL A 103 0.00 -9.70 -1.26
CA VAL A 103 -1.08 -8.98 -1.93
C VAL A 103 -1.37 -7.70 -1.14
N VAL A 104 -1.55 -6.57 -1.85
CA VAL A 104 -1.89 -5.29 -1.21
C VAL A 104 -3.25 -5.37 -0.52
N GLY A 105 -4.25 -5.89 -1.22
CA GLY A 105 -5.61 -6.14 -0.72
C GLY A 105 -6.44 -4.88 -0.49
N ASP A 106 -5.93 -3.91 0.29
CA ASP A 106 -6.58 -2.62 0.51
C ASP A 106 -6.02 -1.54 -0.43
N VAL A 107 -6.33 -1.67 -1.71
CA VAL A 107 -5.95 -0.65 -2.69
C VAL A 107 -6.81 0.59 -2.47
N ASN A 108 -6.16 1.73 -2.16
CA ASN A 108 -6.85 3.00 -2.00
C ASN A 108 -5.91 4.19 -2.23
N GLN A 109 -6.48 5.32 -2.61
CA GLN A 109 -5.72 6.52 -2.98
C GLN A 109 -4.88 7.14 -1.84
N ASN A 110 -5.16 6.83 -0.59
CA ASN A 110 -4.44 7.40 0.55
C ASN A 110 -3.16 6.63 0.86
N SER A 111 -3.05 5.39 0.36
CA SER A 111 -1.90 4.51 0.60
C SER A 111 -0.74 4.74 -0.38
N PHE A 112 -0.91 5.58 -1.41
CA PHE A 112 0.10 5.84 -2.44
C PHE A 112 0.65 7.25 -2.34
N MET A 113 1.94 7.37 -2.03
CA MET A 113 2.67 8.62 -1.91
C MET A 113 3.57 8.83 -3.12
N VAL A 114 3.49 9.99 -3.80
CA VAL A 114 4.18 10.28 -5.05
C VAL A 114 5.15 11.45 -4.88
N GLY A 115 6.40 11.25 -5.30
CA GLY A 115 7.43 12.28 -5.31
C GLY A 115 7.45 13.09 -6.61
N ARG A 116 8.16 14.22 -6.59
CA ARG A 116 8.38 15.05 -7.79
C ARG A 116 9.22 14.33 -8.86
N ASP A 117 9.92 13.29 -8.48
CA ASP A 117 10.69 12.38 -9.35
C ASP A 117 9.83 11.23 -9.89
N SER A 118 8.51 11.31 -9.79
CA SER A 118 7.51 10.28 -10.14
C SER A 118 7.61 8.97 -9.35
N LYS A 119 8.55 8.84 -8.42
CA LYS A 119 8.64 7.64 -7.58
C LYS A 119 7.45 7.53 -6.66
N VAL A 120 6.93 6.31 -6.57
CA VAL A 120 5.78 5.96 -5.75
C VAL A 120 6.25 5.15 -4.54
N VAL A 121 5.67 5.42 -3.39
CA VAL A 121 5.86 4.61 -2.17
C VAL A 121 4.50 4.32 -1.55
N LEU A 122 4.22 3.04 -1.32
CA LEU A 122 3.05 2.60 -0.59
C LEU A 122 3.30 2.72 0.91
N ILE A 123 2.29 3.22 1.61
CA ILE A 123 2.25 3.26 3.08
C ILE A 123 1.20 2.28 3.60
N ASP A 124 1.12 2.08 4.92
CA ASP A 124 0.17 1.18 5.58
C ASP A 124 0.30 -0.30 5.19
N SER A 125 1.52 -0.74 4.89
CA SER A 125 1.83 -2.13 4.51
C SER A 125 1.45 -3.18 5.56
N ASP A 126 1.22 -2.79 6.81
CA ASP A 126 0.73 -3.69 7.85
C ASP A 126 -0.72 -4.17 7.64
N SER A 127 -1.46 -3.58 6.69
CA SER A 127 -2.76 -4.07 6.22
C SER A 127 -2.64 -5.15 5.13
N PHE A 128 -1.53 -5.23 4.39
CA PHE A 128 -1.35 -6.17 3.27
C PHE A 128 -1.64 -7.62 3.65
N GLN A 129 -2.05 -8.43 2.70
CA GLN A 129 -2.07 -9.88 2.86
C GLN A 129 -0.66 -10.41 2.68
N ILE A 130 -0.13 -11.06 3.72
CA ILE A 130 1.26 -11.53 3.78
C ILE A 130 1.29 -13.06 3.84
N ASN A 131 2.02 -13.67 2.92
CA ASN A 131 2.37 -15.07 3.01
C ASN A 131 3.68 -15.22 3.79
N ALA A 132 3.57 -15.70 5.01
CA ALA A 132 4.69 -15.95 5.91
C ALA A 132 5.04 -17.45 5.89
N ASN A 133 5.85 -17.89 4.93
CA ASN A 133 6.29 -19.29 4.78
C ASN A 133 5.11 -20.28 4.77
N GLY A 134 4.03 -19.96 4.05
CA GLY A 134 2.84 -20.79 3.96
C GLY A 134 1.75 -20.48 4.98
N THR A 135 2.03 -19.63 5.98
CA THR A 135 1.00 -19.06 6.84
C THR A 135 0.49 -17.77 6.24
N LEU A 136 -0.78 -17.73 5.88
CA LEU A 136 -1.40 -16.56 5.24
C LEU A 136 -2.02 -15.64 6.29
N HIS A 137 -1.50 -14.40 6.34
CA HIS A 137 -2.07 -13.31 7.15
C HIS A 137 -2.93 -12.44 6.26
N LEU A 138 -4.24 -12.54 6.38
CA LEU A 138 -5.20 -11.92 5.47
C LEU A 138 -5.24 -10.39 5.57
N CYS A 139 -5.68 -9.74 4.47
CA CYS A 139 -6.09 -8.35 4.44
C CYS A 139 -7.60 -8.26 4.65
N GLU A 140 -8.02 -7.88 5.84
CA GLU A 140 -9.44 -7.86 6.25
C GLU A 140 -10.12 -6.50 6.05
N VAL A 141 -9.44 -5.57 5.38
CA VAL A 141 -9.92 -4.21 5.10
C VAL A 141 -9.96 -3.96 3.59
N GLY A 142 -10.69 -2.93 3.18
CA GLY A 142 -10.77 -2.51 1.78
C GLY A 142 -11.73 -1.35 1.59
N VAL A 143 -11.54 -0.62 0.50
CA VAL A 143 -12.38 0.52 0.11
C VAL A 143 -13.26 0.10 -1.07
N SER A 144 -14.57 0.22 -0.94
CA SER A 144 -15.56 -0.24 -1.95
C SER A 144 -15.27 0.30 -3.35
N HIS A 145 -14.82 1.55 -3.46
CA HIS A 145 -14.49 2.20 -4.72
C HIS A 145 -13.37 1.50 -5.52
N PHE A 146 -12.43 0.84 -4.85
CA PHE A 146 -11.34 0.08 -5.46
C PHE A 146 -11.53 -1.43 -5.37
N THR A 147 -12.65 -1.87 -4.82
CA THR A 147 -12.99 -3.29 -4.67
C THR A 147 -13.57 -3.84 -5.96
N PRO A 148 -13.08 -4.96 -6.50
CA PRO A 148 -13.62 -5.56 -7.71
C PRO A 148 -15.07 -6.02 -7.52
N PRO A 149 -15.88 -6.04 -8.59
CA PRO A 149 -17.33 -6.29 -8.52
C PRO A 149 -17.70 -7.57 -7.77
N GLU A 150 -16.93 -8.64 -7.97
CA GLU A 150 -17.15 -9.95 -7.34
C GLU A 150 -17.00 -9.92 -5.82
N LEU A 151 -16.30 -8.94 -5.28
CA LEU A 151 -16.10 -8.75 -3.83
C LEU A 151 -17.05 -7.70 -3.21
N GLN A 152 -17.72 -6.88 -4.02
CA GLN A 152 -18.57 -5.80 -3.51
C GLN A 152 -19.83 -6.32 -2.79
N THR A 153 -20.22 -7.56 -3.03
CA THR A 153 -21.37 -8.20 -2.38
C THR A 153 -21.03 -8.85 -1.05
N LEU A 154 -19.73 -8.94 -0.71
CA LEU A 154 -19.31 -9.53 0.56
C LEU A 154 -19.66 -8.61 1.72
N PRO A 155 -20.27 -9.14 2.79
CA PRO A 155 -20.58 -8.34 3.99
C PRO A 155 -19.33 -7.93 4.78
N SER A 156 -18.24 -8.66 4.62
CA SER A 156 -16.96 -8.43 5.30
C SER A 156 -15.83 -9.12 4.55
N PHE A 157 -14.61 -8.63 4.72
CA PHE A 157 -13.39 -9.28 4.23
C PHE A 157 -12.70 -10.16 5.29
N VAL A 158 -13.26 -10.27 6.47
CA VAL A 158 -12.73 -11.15 7.53
C VAL A 158 -12.76 -12.60 7.05
N GLY A 159 -11.59 -13.25 7.10
CA GLY A 159 -11.43 -14.63 6.64
C GLY A 159 -11.40 -14.82 5.11
N PHE A 160 -11.44 -13.74 4.32
CA PHE A 160 -11.42 -13.82 2.87
C PHE A 160 -10.00 -13.64 2.32
N GLU A 161 -9.54 -14.63 1.56
CA GLU A 161 -8.24 -14.58 0.86
C GLU A 161 -8.33 -13.71 -0.40
N ARG A 162 -7.48 -12.68 -0.46
CA ARG A 162 -7.30 -11.86 -1.66
C ARG A 162 -6.30 -12.52 -2.61
N THR A 163 -6.46 -12.25 -3.90
CA THR A 163 -5.54 -12.69 -4.95
C THR A 163 -4.92 -11.48 -5.64
N GLU A 164 -3.83 -11.71 -6.36
CA GLU A 164 -3.22 -10.70 -7.22
C GLU A 164 -4.22 -10.12 -8.24
N ASN A 165 -5.18 -10.93 -8.69
CA ASN A 165 -6.20 -10.47 -9.63
C ASN A 165 -7.14 -9.43 -9.00
N HIS A 166 -7.44 -9.54 -7.72
CA HIS A 166 -8.21 -8.51 -7.00
C HIS A 166 -7.41 -7.20 -6.90
N ASP A 167 -6.11 -7.28 -6.67
CA ASP A 167 -5.20 -6.13 -6.70
C ASP A 167 -5.16 -5.50 -8.09
N ASN A 168 -5.10 -6.30 -9.15
CA ASN A 168 -5.03 -5.83 -10.53
C ASN A 168 -6.23 -4.96 -10.93
N PHE A 169 -7.42 -5.25 -10.39
CA PHE A 169 -8.59 -4.37 -10.56
C PHE A 169 -8.35 -2.99 -9.93
N GLY A 170 -7.93 -2.95 -8.67
CA GLY A 170 -7.61 -1.70 -7.97
C GLY A 170 -6.46 -0.93 -8.62
N LEU A 171 -5.43 -1.64 -9.09
CA LEU A 171 -4.31 -1.10 -9.86
C LEU A 171 -4.78 -0.43 -11.16
N ALA A 172 -5.65 -1.10 -11.92
CA ALA A 172 -6.20 -0.56 -13.16
C ALA A 172 -6.98 0.74 -12.91
N LEU A 173 -7.79 0.78 -11.83
CA LEU A 173 -8.51 1.99 -11.42
C LEU A 173 -7.55 3.13 -11.01
N LEU A 174 -6.49 2.84 -10.23
CA LEU A 174 -5.51 3.86 -9.87
C LEU A 174 -4.80 4.45 -11.09
N ILE A 175 -4.38 3.59 -12.03
CA ILE A 175 -3.77 4.04 -13.29
C ILE A 175 -4.75 4.89 -14.09
N PHE A 176 -6.01 4.46 -14.18
CA PHE A 176 -7.05 5.23 -14.86
C PHE A 176 -7.23 6.62 -14.21
N HIS A 177 -7.33 6.70 -12.88
CA HIS A 177 -7.40 7.98 -12.17
C HIS A 177 -6.21 8.89 -12.48
N VAL A 178 -4.99 8.33 -12.46
CA VAL A 178 -3.77 9.09 -12.77
C VAL A 178 -3.80 9.67 -14.17
N LEU A 179 -4.16 8.86 -15.16
CA LEU A 179 -4.12 9.25 -16.57
C LEU A 179 -5.34 10.08 -17.00
N PHE A 180 -6.48 9.91 -16.37
CA PHE A 180 -7.73 10.58 -16.74
C PHE A 180 -8.20 11.65 -15.74
N GLY A 181 -7.27 12.21 -14.96
CA GLY A 181 -7.53 13.38 -14.10
C GLY A 181 -8.48 13.08 -12.94
N GLY A 182 -8.42 11.90 -12.38
CA GLY A 182 -9.24 11.47 -11.25
C GLY A 182 -10.65 11.01 -11.61
N ARG A 183 -10.96 10.88 -12.90
CA ARG A 183 -12.25 10.32 -13.33
C ARG A 183 -12.32 8.82 -13.02
N HIS A 184 -13.50 8.34 -12.69
CA HIS A 184 -13.74 6.91 -12.56
C HIS A 184 -14.24 6.32 -13.88
N PRO A 185 -13.80 5.12 -14.32
CA PRO A 185 -14.18 4.56 -15.62
C PRO A 185 -15.68 4.25 -15.73
N TYR A 186 -16.38 4.14 -14.59
CA TYR A 186 -17.81 3.81 -14.51
C TYR A 186 -18.66 5.02 -14.07
N SER A 187 -18.15 6.26 -14.16
CA SER A 187 -18.87 7.49 -13.80
C SER A 187 -19.17 8.36 -15.02
#